data_91f960c6e044dd9383332247c1de569d
#
_entry.id   91f960c6e044dd9383332247c1de569d
#
_cell.length_a   1.000
_cell.length_b   1.000
_cell.length_c   1.000
_cell.angle_alpha   90.00
_cell.angle_beta   90.00
_cell.angle_gamma   90.00
#
_symmetry.space_group_name_H-M   'P 1'
#
loop_
_entity.id
_entity.type
_entity.pdbx_description
1 polymer ?
#
loop_
_entity_poly.entity_id
_entity_poly.type
_entity_poly.pdbx_seq_one_letter_code
_entity_poly.pdbx_strand_id
1 'polypeptide(L)'
;MSYNILIVDDSKTIRFVIKKTLDIADVPVGDLYEVENGKEVLDVMNSNWIDLIFADINMPVMTGIEMIKKMSEDNTLDKTPVIIVSTEGSKTRIDDLLELGVRAYLRKPINPEELRNIVKEVMGDYNEC
;
A
#
# COMPACT_ATOMS: atom_id res chain seq x y z
N MET A 1 9.21 4.94 -16.97
CA MET A 1 7.94 4.64 -16.29
C MET A 1 8.12 4.80 -14.79
N SER A 2 7.23 5.54 -14.14
CA SER A 2 7.27 5.72 -12.70
C SER A 2 5.87 5.60 -12.11
N TYR A 3 5.80 5.21 -10.84
CA TYR A 3 4.54 5.01 -10.14
C TYR A 3 4.31 6.12 -9.12
N ASN A 4 3.10 6.64 -9.07
CA ASN A 4 2.68 7.55 -8.01
C ASN A 4 2.22 6.70 -6.85
N ILE A 5 2.88 6.81 -5.72
CA ILE A 5 2.70 5.92 -4.57
C ILE A 5 2.16 6.69 -3.38
N LEU A 6 1.17 6.09 -2.72
CA LEU A 6 0.60 6.62 -1.49
C LEU A 6 0.95 5.68 -0.34
N ILE A 7 1.53 6.22 0.72
CA ILE A 7 1.89 5.47 1.92
C ILE A 7 0.95 5.91 3.06
N VAL A 8 0.27 4.93 3.65
CA VAL A 8 -0.71 5.14 4.70
C VAL A 8 -0.28 4.44 5.97
N ASP A 9 0.13 5.19 6.96
CA ASP A 9 0.53 4.65 8.27
C ASP A 9 0.52 5.81 9.26
N ASP A 10 0.04 5.60 10.46
CA ASP A 10 0.03 6.64 11.49
C ASP A 10 1.43 6.91 12.06
N SER A 11 2.38 6.04 11.80
CA SER A 11 3.77 6.21 12.24
C SER A 11 4.61 6.88 11.17
N LYS A 12 5.10 8.07 11.45
CA LYS A 12 6.01 8.79 10.57
C LYS A 12 7.29 7.99 10.32
N THR A 13 7.78 7.29 11.34
CA THR A 13 8.97 6.44 11.25
C THR A 13 8.75 5.31 10.26
N ILE A 14 7.61 4.66 10.31
CA ILE A 14 7.30 3.57 9.38
C ILE A 14 7.17 4.09 7.96
N ARG A 15 6.52 5.24 7.75
CA ARG A 15 6.44 5.84 6.41
C ARG A 15 7.83 6.14 5.86
N PHE A 16 8.73 6.64 6.71
CA PHE A 16 10.12 6.87 6.31
C PHE A 16 10.82 5.57 5.90
N VAL A 17 10.62 4.50 6.68
CA VAL A 17 11.21 3.18 6.38
C VAL A 17 10.68 2.65 5.04
N ILE A 18 9.41 2.80 4.77
CA ILE A 18 8.83 2.36 3.49
C ILE A 18 9.46 3.14 2.34
N LYS A 19 9.60 4.46 2.46
CA LYS A 19 10.25 5.28 1.43
C LYS A 19 11.67 4.84 1.15
N LYS A 20 12.45 4.61 2.21
CA LYS A 20 13.82 4.13 2.09
C LYS A 20 13.90 2.76 1.44
N THR A 21 12.97 1.87 1.79
CA THR A 21 12.93 0.53 1.25
C THR A 21 12.60 0.55 -0.24
N LEU A 22 11.67 1.42 -0.66
CA LEU A 22 11.35 1.63 -2.07
C LEU A 22 12.58 2.09 -2.86
N ASP A 23 13.35 3.00 -2.29
CA ASP A 23 14.56 3.53 -2.92
C ASP A 23 15.61 2.43 -3.07
N ILE A 24 15.87 1.67 -2.00
CA ILE A 24 16.84 0.56 -2.01
C ILE A 24 16.41 -0.53 -3.00
N ALA A 25 15.12 -0.77 -3.13
CA ALA A 25 14.56 -1.78 -4.03
C ALA A 25 14.52 -1.32 -5.50
N ASP A 26 14.95 -0.11 -5.80
CA ASP A 26 14.93 0.49 -7.14
C ASP A 26 13.54 0.54 -7.76
N VAL A 27 12.51 0.73 -6.95
CA VAL A 27 11.16 0.93 -7.45
C VAL A 27 11.07 2.31 -8.07
N PRO A 28 10.60 2.42 -9.33
CA PRO A 28 10.53 3.72 -9.99
C PRO A 28 9.37 4.56 -9.45
N VAL A 29 9.66 5.45 -8.50
CA VAL A 29 8.67 6.31 -7.85
C VAL A 29 8.60 7.66 -8.57
N GLY A 30 7.38 8.05 -8.96
CA GLY A 30 7.10 9.39 -9.46
C GLY A 30 6.79 10.32 -8.29
N ASP A 31 5.52 10.67 -8.11
CA ASP A 31 5.10 11.43 -6.94
C ASP A 31 4.83 10.49 -5.77
N LEU A 32 5.21 10.93 -4.58
CA LEU A 32 5.01 10.15 -3.37
C LEU A 32 4.20 10.95 -2.36
N TYR A 33 3.13 10.35 -1.88
CA TYR A 33 2.22 10.96 -0.91
C TYR A 33 2.23 10.16 0.38
N GLU A 34 2.03 10.84 1.50
CA GLU A 34 1.98 10.22 2.82
C GLU A 34 0.75 10.71 3.57
N VAL A 35 0.01 9.79 4.17
CA VAL A 35 -1.13 10.12 5.03
C VAL A 35 -1.12 9.24 6.28
N GLU A 36 -1.86 9.66 7.29
CA GLU A 36 -1.86 9.02 8.61
C GLU A 36 -3.02 8.07 8.86
N ASN A 37 -4.06 8.14 8.04
CA ASN A 37 -5.26 7.31 8.24
C ASN A 37 -6.02 7.10 6.93
N GLY A 38 -6.98 6.17 6.99
CA GLY A 38 -7.75 5.79 5.81
C GLY A 38 -8.64 6.88 5.23
N LYS A 39 -9.09 7.82 6.07
CA LYS A 39 -9.92 8.92 5.58
C LYS A 39 -9.13 9.84 4.68
N GLU A 40 -7.89 10.15 5.05
CA GLU A 40 -7.01 10.99 4.24
C GLU A 40 -6.66 10.34 2.90
N VAL A 41 -6.63 9.01 2.83
CA VAL A 41 -6.40 8.28 1.58
C VAL A 41 -7.44 8.66 0.54
N LEU A 42 -8.70 8.65 0.94
CA LEU A 42 -9.81 8.97 0.03
C LEU A 42 -9.69 10.40 -0.48
N ASP A 43 -9.29 11.33 0.38
CA ASP A 43 -9.09 12.74 0.01
C ASP A 43 -7.96 12.88 -1.02
N VAL A 44 -6.84 12.20 -0.80
CA VAL A 44 -5.69 12.24 -1.72
C VAL A 44 -6.06 11.65 -3.07
N MET A 45 -6.77 10.53 -3.08
CA MET A 45 -7.17 9.85 -4.31
C MET A 45 -8.17 10.66 -5.14
N ASN A 46 -8.96 11.51 -4.50
CA ASN A 46 -9.90 12.37 -5.21
C ASN A 46 -9.19 13.49 -6.00
N SER A 47 -7.98 13.85 -5.59
CA SER A 47 -7.26 14.99 -6.16
C SER A 47 -5.99 14.61 -6.93
N ASN A 48 -5.56 13.34 -6.84
CA ASN A 48 -4.28 12.91 -7.39
C ASN A 48 -4.40 11.54 -8.02
N TRP A 49 -3.58 11.29 -9.05
CA TRP A 49 -3.49 9.96 -9.66
C TRP A 49 -2.55 9.10 -8.80
N ILE A 50 -3.06 7.99 -8.30
CA ILE A 50 -2.29 7.04 -7.48
C ILE A 50 -2.26 5.69 -8.19
N ASP A 51 -1.06 5.15 -8.37
CA ASP A 51 -0.85 3.85 -9.02
C ASP A 51 -0.80 2.70 -8.03
N LEU A 52 -0.32 2.95 -6.81
CA LEU A 52 -0.08 1.91 -5.82
C LEU A 52 -0.19 2.49 -4.41
N ILE A 53 -0.80 1.73 -3.50
CA ILE A 53 -0.95 2.12 -2.10
C ILE A 53 -0.28 1.09 -1.19
N PHE A 54 0.55 1.57 -0.26
CA PHE A 54 1.05 0.78 0.87
C PHE A 54 0.30 1.23 2.10
N ALA A 55 -0.40 0.32 2.77
CA ALA A 55 -1.26 0.68 3.90
C ALA A 55 -1.10 -0.23 5.10
N ASP A 56 -1.08 0.36 6.30
CA ASP A 56 -1.17 -0.39 7.54
C ASP A 56 -2.64 -0.73 7.83
N ILE A 57 -2.86 -1.77 8.60
CA ILE A 57 -4.20 -2.19 9.04
C ILE A 57 -4.67 -1.35 10.24
N ASN A 58 -3.79 -1.14 11.21
CA ASN A 58 -4.13 -0.48 12.48
C ASN A 58 -3.82 1.01 12.44
N MET A 59 -4.84 1.82 12.21
CA MET A 59 -4.72 3.28 12.14
C MET A 59 -5.87 3.95 12.87
N PRO A 60 -5.66 5.19 13.41
CA PRO A 60 -6.74 5.92 14.03
C PRO A 60 -7.72 6.47 12.99
N VAL A 61 -8.88 6.94 13.43
CA VAL A 61 -9.95 7.55 12.64
C VAL A 61 -10.64 6.56 11.71
N MET A 62 -9.90 6.01 10.78
CA MET A 62 -10.37 4.94 9.88
C MET A 62 -9.29 3.89 9.76
N THR A 63 -9.58 2.67 10.20
CA THR A 63 -8.62 1.56 10.13
C THR A 63 -8.37 1.14 8.68
N GLY A 64 -7.29 0.39 8.45
CA GLY A 64 -7.00 -0.15 7.13
C GLY A 64 -8.13 -1.05 6.62
N ILE A 65 -8.74 -1.84 7.51
CA ILE A 65 -9.86 -2.72 7.14
C ILE A 65 -11.06 -1.91 6.68
N GLU A 66 -11.42 -0.85 7.42
CA GLU A 66 -12.53 0.03 7.05
C GLU A 66 -12.27 0.72 5.70
N MET A 67 -11.04 1.17 5.49
CA MET A 67 -10.61 1.78 4.24
C MET A 67 -10.77 0.79 3.07
N ILE A 68 -10.29 -0.43 3.24
CA ILE A 68 -10.37 -1.47 2.21
C ILE A 68 -11.82 -1.82 1.89
N LYS A 69 -12.68 -1.91 2.89
CA LYS A 69 -14.11 -2.14 2.66
C LYS A 69 -14.73 -1.04 1.81
N LYS A 70 -14.44 0.21 2.12
CA LYS A 70 -14.93 1.35 1.32
C LYS A 70 -14.42 1.31 -0.11
N MET A 71 -13.14 1.03 -0.30
CA MET A 71 -12.53 0.94 -1.63
C MET A 71 -13.11 -0.24 -2.43
N SER A 72 -13.46 -1.33 -1.75
CA SER A 72 -14.11 -2.48 -2.37
C SER A 72 -15.53 -2.13 -2.84
N GLU A 73 -16.29 -1.38 -2.03
CA GLU A 73 -17.66 -1.00 -2.35
C GLU A 73 -17.76 -0.09 -3.58
N ASP A 74 -16.80 0.78 -3.79
CA ASP A 74 -16.80 1.71 -4.92
C ASP A 74 -15.89 1.29 -6.09
N ASN A 75 -15.43 0.04 -6.07
CA ASN A 75 -14.56 -0.56 -7.09
C ASN A 75 -13.19 0.10 -7.23
N THR A 76 -12.75 0.87 -6.24
CA THR A 76 -11.43 1.51 -6.28
C THR A 76 -10.31 0.49 -6.26
N LEU A 77 -10.49 -0.64 -5.53
CA LEU A 77 -9.48 -1.69 -5.44
C LEU A 77 -9.17 -2.34 -6.78
N ASP A 78 -10.13 -2.38 -7.69
CA ASP A 78 -9.91 -2.94 -9.02
C ASP A 78 -8.99 -2.05 -9.86
N LYS A 79 -8.98 -0.75 -9.57
CA LYS A 79 -8.22 0.25 -10.33
C LYS A 79 -6.88 0.57 -9.68
N THR A 80 -6.83 0.57 -8.35
CA THR A 80 -5.63 0.96 -7.59
C THR A 80 -5.25 -0.16 -6.63
N PRO A 81 -4.20 -0.93 -6.93
CA PRO A 81 -3.78 -2.01 -6.06
C PRO A 81 -3.29 -1.51 -4.70
N VAL A 82 -3.63 -2.26 -3.66
CA VAL A 82 -3.21 -1.98 -2.28
C VAL A 82 -2.37 -3.14 -1.77
N ILE A 83 -1.21 -2.80 -1.23
CA ILE A 83 -0.34 -3.75 -0.53
C ILE A 83 -0.39 -3.40 0.95
N ILE A 84 -0.78 -4.37 1.78
CA ILE A 84 -0.82 -4.17 3.23
C ILE A 84 0.59 -4.37 3.80
N VAL A 85 1.01 -3.45 4.66
CA VAL A 85 2.30 -3.53 5.38
C VAL A 85 1.98 -3.46 6.87
N SER A 86 2.12 -4.57 7.60
CA SER A 86 1.68 -4.62 8.99
C SER A 86 2.44 -5.66 9.79
N THR A 87 2.36 -5.55 11.12
CA THR A 87 2.84 -6.59 12.04
C THR A 87 1.81 -7.69 12.27
N GLU A 88 0.59 -7.51 11.76
CA GLU A 88 -0.49 -8.49 11.91
C GLU A 88 -0.09 -9.84 11.33
N GLY A 89 -0.15 -10.89 12.14
CA GLY A 89 0.23 -12.23 11.74
C GLY A 89 -0.93 -13.21 11.61
N SER A 90 -2.16 -12.76 11.85
CA SER A 90 -3.34 -13.62 11.75
C SER A 90 -3.62 -13.98 10.29
N LYS A 91 -3.54 -15.26 9.98
CA LYS A 91 -3.84 -15.76 8.64
C LYS A 91 -5.29 -15.45 8.25
N THR A 92 -6.22 -15.59 9.17
CA THR A 92 -7.64 -15.31 8.92
C THR A 92 -7.85 -13.86 8.50
N ARG A 93 -7.21 -12.91 9.19
CA ARG A 93 -7.31 -11.50 8.87
C ARG A 93 -6.71 -11.17 7.51
N ILE A 94 -5.56 -11.76 7.23
CA ILE A 94 -4.89 -11.58 5.93
C ILE A 94 -5.76 -12.14 4.81
N ASP A 95 -6.32 -13.33 4.99
CA ASP A 95 -7.19 -13.97 4.01
C ASP A 95 -8.45 -13.12 3.75
N ASP A 96 -9.04 -12.54 4.80
CA ASP A 96 -10.20 -11.67 4.67
C ASP A 96 -9.87 -10.43 3.82
N LEU A 97 -8.70 -9.84 4.03
CA LEU A 97 -8.27 -8.69 3.25
C LEU A 97 -8.02 -9.04 1.78
N LEU A 98 -7.43 -10.20 1.53
CA LEU A 98 -7.21 -10.68 0.17
C LEU A 98 -8.53 -10.94 -0.55
N GLU A 99 -9.53 -11.48 0.14
CA GLU A 99 -10.86 -11.68 -0.41
C GLU A 99 -11.55 -10.36 -0.78
N LEU A 100 -11.28 -9.29 -0.02
CA LEU A 100 -11.81 -7.97 -0.32
C LEU A 100 -11.15 -7.31 -1.53
N GLY A 101 -9.99 -7.82 -1.97
CA GLY A 101 -9.32 -7.32 -3.15
C GLY A 101 -7.94 -6.72 -2.93
N VAL A 102 -7.39 -6.82 -1.71
CA VAL A 102 -5.99 -6.46 -1.46
C VAL A 102 -5.09 -7.37 -2.27
N ARG A 103 -4.10 -6.82 -2.92
CA ARG A 103 -3.24 -7.58 -3.85
C ARG A 103 -2.13 -8.35 -3.17
N ALA A 104 -1.60 -7.85 -2.07
CA ALA A 104 -0.50 -8.51 -1.39
C ALA A 104 -0.37 -8.04 0.06
N TYR A 105 0.42 -8.76 0.82
CA TYR A 105 0.68 -8.48 2.23
C TYR A 105 2.18 -8.56 2.48
N LEU A 106 2.74 -7.53 3.13
CA LEU A 106 4.13 -7.51 3.59
C LEU A 106 4.14 -7.41 5.11
N ARG A 107 4.83 -8.33 5.75
CA ARG A 107 4.96 -8.31 7.22
C ARG A 107 6.15 -7.43 7.63
N LYS A 108 5.93 -6.59 8.63
CA LYS A 108 7.01 -5.79 9.22
C LYS A 108 7.93 -6.69 10.07
N PRO A 109 9.24 -6.46 10.09
CA PRO A 109 9.97 -5.45 9.32
C PRO A 109 10.09 -5.82 7.84
N ILE A 110 9.94 -4.82 6.96
CA ILE A 110 9.97 -5.06 5.52
C ILE A 110 11.42 -5.22 5.01
N ASN A 111 11.55 -6.08 4.02
CA ASN A 111 12.83 -6.40 3.38
C ASN A 111 12.80 -5.84 1.95
N PRO A 112 13.86 -5.14 1.49
CA PRO A 112 13.86 -4.55 0.13
C PRO A 112 13.66 -5.56 -0.99
N GLU A 113 14.25 -6.75 -0.88
CA GLU A 113 14.09 -7.80 -1.89
C GLU A 113 12.66 -8.30 -1.96
N GLU A 114 12.05 -8.55 -0.79
CA GLU A 114 10.66 -8.99 -0.70
C GLU A 114 9.71 -7.92 -1.25
N LEU A 115 9.92 -6.66 -0.89
CA LEU A 115 9.13 -5.55 -1.41
C LEU A 115 9.25 -5.45 -2.93
N ARG A 116 10.46 -5.55 -3.45
CA ARG A 116 10.72 -5.52 -4.89
C ARG A 116 9.94 -6.63 -5.62
N ASN A 117 10.02 -7.85 -5.10
CA ASN A 117 9.35 -8.99 -5.70
C ASN A 117 7.82 -8.81 -5.71
N ILE A 118 7.27 -8.29 -4.61
CA ILE A 118 5.83 -8.04 -4.51
C ILE A 118 5.37 -6.93 -5.44
N VAL A 119 6.14 -5.84 -5.54
CA VAL A 119 5.79 -4.76 -6.47
C VAL A 119 5.82 -5.26 -7.91
N LYS A 120 6.80 -6.07 -8.28
CA LYS A 120 6.86 -6.68 -9.61
C LYS A 120 5.66 -7.59 -9.88
N GLU A 121 5.28 -8.37 -8.89
CA GLU A 121 4.13 -9.27 -9.00
C GLU A 121 2.83 -8.48 -9.20
N VAL A 122 2.65 -7.40 -8.47
CA VAL A 122 1.43 -6.57 -8.50
C VAL A 122 1.38 -5.65 -9.71
N MET A 123 2.49 -5.00 -10.04
CA MET A 123 2.55 -3.96 -11.07
C MET A 123 3.17 -4.42 -12.39
N GLY A 124 3.70 -5.64 -12.44
CA GLY A 124 4.48 -6.10 -13.57
C GLY A 124 5.95 -5.75 -13.42
N ASP A 125 6.80 -6.34 -14.26
CA ASP A 125 8.25 -6.15 -14.16
C ASP A 125 8.66 -4.80 -14.75
N TYR A 126 8.98 -3.85 -13.88
CA TYR A 126 9.35 -2.49 -14.26
C TYR A 126 10.80 -2.37 -14.77
N ASN A 127 11.58 -3.43 -14.70
CA ASN A 127 12.95 -3.48 -15.26
C ASN A 127 12.97 -3.94 -16.72
N GLU A 128 11.85 -4.42 -17.22
CA GLU A 128 11.71 -4.79 -18.63
C GLU A 128 11.18 -3.61 -19.41
N CYS A 129 11.86 -3.27 -20.45
CA CYS A 129 11.45 -2.18 -21.34
C CYS A 129 10.54 -2.68 -22.45
#